data_fc48de9789186bece3e30f00ecaa5ce2
#
_entry.id   fc48de9789186bece3e30f00ecaa5ce2
#
_cell.length_a   1.000
_cell.length_b   1.000
_cell.length_c   1.000
_cell.angle_alpha   90.00
_cell.angle_beta   90.00
_cell.angle_gamma   90.00
#
_symmetry.space_group_name_H-M   'P 1'
#
loop_
_entity.id
_entity.type
_entity.pdbx_description
1 polymer ?
#
loop_
_entity_poly.entity_id
_entity_poly.type
_entity_poly.pdbx_seq_one_letter_code
_entity_poly.pdbx_strand_id
1 'polypeptide(L)'
;MGLPDGKPEVSLHPAGAAPADRLPESLGRQENALRVIVDGESWAVGVNPGKFSQWSRSLHGDYVQTPSYWALFLASLLLSGRDKVDALVTGLPVSQWLDVAKREALALNLTGRHQITPKREAEVAAVRVVPQPIGGYLDLLWSGHGGSVLEEGRVLVIDPGFFSVDWVLIEEGDIRRASSGTSLEAMSVLLDQASRLIADEHGGSVPVERIEEALRIGKGHVLLFGRTVEIQPYLNQAAERVAPVALEALRRSLRQESGSVDAVLLTGGGAALYEPVAKSLFPDCKLHVPDRPELANARGFYRYGAD
;
A
#
# COMPACT_ATOMS: atom_id res chain seq x y z
N MET A 1 8.77 14.26 -2.79
CA MET A 1 9.72 15.39 -2.88
C MET A 1 9.69 15.91 -4.30
N GLY A 2 9.63 17.24 -4.54
CA GLY A 2 9.62 17.80 -5.88
C GLY A 2 11.04 18.04 -6.39
N LEU A 3 11.32 17.58 -7.59
CA LEU A 3 12.51 17.99 -8.33
C LEU A 3 12.33 19.41 -8.89
N PRO A 4 13.39 20.11 -9.30
CA PRO A 4 13.30 21.46 -9.88
C PRO A 4 12.40 21.56 -11.12
N ASP A 5 12.14 20.44 -11.79
CA ASP A 5 11.22 20.30 -12.93
C ASP A 5 9.77 19.96 -12.54
N GLY A 6 9.44 19.97 -11.26
CA GLY A 6 8.11 19.68 -10.73
C GLY A 6 7.71 18.20 -10.71
N LYS A 7 8.63 17.29 -11.07
CA LYS A 7 8.36 15.85 -10.98
C LYS A 7 8.55 15.34 -9.54
N PRO A 8 7.69 14.41 -9.07
CA PRO A 8 7.90 13.79 -7.77
C PRO A 8 9.13 12.87 -7.78
N GLU A 9 9.97 12.98 -6.77
CA GLU A 9 10.96 11.95 -6.48
C GLU A 9 10.27 10.83 -5.69
N VAL A 10 10.30 9.61 -6.21
CA VAL A 10 9.62 8.46 -5.63
C VAL A 10 10.63 7.38 -5.29
N SER A 11 10.55 6.84 -4.07
CA SER A 11 11.31 5.68 -3.65
C SER A 11 10.39 4.60 -3.08
N LEU A 12 10.73 3.34 -3.29
CA LEU A 12 10.00 2.17 -2.79
C LEU A 12 10.92 1.36 -1.87
N HIS A 13 10.47 1.15 -0.65
CA HIS A 13 11.20 0.39 0.36
C HIS A 13 10.32 -0.71 0.94
N PRO A 14 10.89 -1.84 1.39
CA PRO A 14 10.14 -2.81 2.19
C PRO A 14 9.56 -2.16 3.45
N ALA A 15 8.35 -2.54 3.83
CA ALA A 15 7.66 -1.98 4.99
C ALA A 15 8.07 -2.63 6.34
N GLY A 16 9.19 -3.32 6.39
CA GLY A 16 9.70 -3.89 7.63
C GLY A 16 10.33 -2.83 8.52
N ALA A 17 9.89 -2.79 9.79
CA ALA A 17 10.41 -1.93 10.84
C ALA A 17 10.36 -2.67 12.17
N ALA A 18 11.50 -2.79 12.85
CA ALA A 18 11.63 -3.42 14.16
C ALA A 18 12.84 -2.84 14.93
N PRO A 19 12.93 -3.08 16.25
CA PRO A 19 14.14 -2.81 16.99
C PRO A 19 15.38 -3.36 16.31
N ALA A 20 16.45 -2.58 16.31
CA ALA A 20 17.62 -2.85 15.48
C ALA A 20 18.37 -4.13 15.87
N ASP A 21 18.24 -4.57 17.11
CA ASP A 21 18.80 -5.81 17.66
C ASP A 21 18.10 -7.08 17.12
N ARG A 22 16.91 -6.93 16.53
CA ARG A 22 16.20 -8.04 15.87
C ARG A 22 16.68 -8.35 14.45
N LEU A 23 17.56 -7.50 13.90
CA LEU A 23 18.25 -7.84 12.65
C LEU A 23 19.39 -8.81 12.93
N PRO A 24 19.50 -9.92 12.17
CA PRO A 24 20.63 -10.81 12.26
C PRO A 24 21.92 -10.08 11.83
N GLU A 25 23.04 -10.48 12.41
CA GLU A 25 24.35 -10.03 11.95
C GLU A 25 24.59 -10.57 10.53
N SER A 26 24.93 -9.68 9.61
CA SER A 26 25.17 -10.03 8.21
C SER A 26 26.64 -10.39 8.00
N LEU A 27 26.90 -11.60 7.52
CA LEU A 27 28.22 -12.02 7.07
C LEU A 27 28.49 -11.48 5.65
N GLY A 28 28.99 -10.25 5.55
CA GLY A 28 29.59 -9.73 4.31
C GLY A 28 28.86 -8.62 3.55
N ARG A 29 27.57 -8.41 3.68
CA ARG A 29 26.87 -7.21 3.17
C ARG A 29 26.13 -6.54 4.31
N GLN A 30 26.55 -5.32 4.67
CA GLN A 30 25.70 -4.47 5.51
C GLN A 30 24.40 -4.21 4.77
N GLU A 31 23.28 -4.58 5.39
CA GLU A 31 21.99 -4.13 4.91
C GLU A 31 21.89 -2.62 5.05
N ASN A 32 21.46 -1.95 3.99
CA ASN A 32 21.19 -0.53 3.99
C ASN A 32 19.87 -0.22 4.75
N ALA A 33 19.75 -0.71 5.99
CA ALA A 33 18.62 -0.37 6.84
C ALA A 33 18.69 1.09 7.25
N LEU A 34 17.59 1.81 7.09
CA LEU A 34 17.45 3.12 7.68
C LEU A 34 17.43 2.99 9.21
N ARG A 35 18.03 3.94 9.91
CA ARG A 35 18.06 3.94 11.37
C ARG A 35 17.31 5.16 11.89
N VAL A 36 16.32 4.90 12.73
CA VAL A 36 15.52 5.93 13.42
C VAL A 36 15.43 5.62 14.91
N ILE A 37 15.02 6.58 15.73
CA ILE A 37 14.81 6.39 17.16
C ILE A 37 13.31 6.43 17.45
N VAL A 38 12.81 5.38 18.08
CA VAL A 38 11.42 5.28 18.57
C VAL A 38 11.49 5.00 20.07
N ASP A 39 10.91 5.86 20.90
CA ASP A 39 10.89 5.74 22.37
C ASP A 39 12.27 5.50 23.00
N GLY A 40 13.30 6.15 22.42
CA GLY A 40 14.69 6.04 22.89
C GLY A 40 15.46 4.81 22.35
N GLU A 41 14.80 3.90 21.64
CA GLU A 41 15.40 2.72 21.06
C GLU A 41 15.75 2.91 19.58
N SER A 42 16.86 2.29 19.12
CA SER A 42 17.24 2.28 17.71
C SER A 42 16.41 1.27 16.94
N TRP A 43 15.74 1.71 15.88
CA TRP A 43 14.94 0.90 14.98
C TRP A 43 15.59 0.77 13.60
N ALA A 44 15.54 -0.42 13.03
CA ALA A 44 15.89 -0.67 11.64
C ALA A 44 14.64 -0.66 10.78
N VAL A 45 14.67 0.11 9.70
CA VAL A 45 13.51 0.37 8.83
C VAL A 45 13.90 0.21 7.36
N GLY A 46 12.93 -0.13 6.53
CA GLY A 46 13.14 -0.33 5.10
C GLY A 46 13.77 -1.69 4.76
N VAL A 47 13.66 -2.64 5.65
CA VAL A 47 14.20 -3.99 5.53
C VAL A 47 13.07 -4.97 5.21
N ASN A 48 13.38 -6.04 4.46
CA ASN A 48 12.43 -7.12 4.25
C ASN A 48 11.95 -7.66 5.61
N PRO A 49 10.63 -7.69 5.87
CA PRO A 49 10.07 -8.19 7.11
C PRO A 49 10.57 -9.58 7.53
N GLY A 50 10.73 -10.49 6.58
CA GLY A 50 11.20 -11.86 6.83
C GLY A 50 12.64 -11.98 7.35
N LYS A 51 13.38 -10.88 7.43
CA LYS A 51 14.74 -10.85 8.00
C LYS A 51 14.77 -10.61 9.50
N PHE A 52 13.72 -10.06 10.07
CA PHE A 52 13.67 -9.84 11.50
C PHE A 52 13.35 -11.12 12.25
N SER A 53 14.10 -11.42 13.30
CA SER A 53 13.74 -12.48 14.24
C SER A 53 12.52 -12.06 15.07
N GLN A 54 11.57 -12.99 15.28
CA GLN A 54 10.36 -12.76 16.08
C GLN A 54 9.52 -11.53 15.64
N TRP A 55 9.50 -11.24 14.33
CA TRP A 55 8.66 -10.19 13.78
C TRP A 55 7.40 -10.78 13.17
N SER A 56 6.27 -10.18 13.48
CA SER A 56 5.00 -10.49 12.83
C SER A 56 4.36 -9.20 12.32
N ARG A 57 3.86 -9.22 11.10
CA ARG A 57 2.99 -8.15 10.63
C ARG A 57 1.69 -8.18 11.40
N SER A 58 1.37 -7.06 12.05
CA SER A 58 0.11 -6.89 12.76
C SER A 58 -0.95 -6.34 11.82
N LEU A 59 -2.05 -7.09 11.66
CA LEU A 59 -3.26 -6.72 10.92
C LEU A 59 -4.25 -5.93 11.79
N HIS A 60 -3.79 -5.22 12.81
CA HIS A 60 -4.70 -4.54 13.72
C HIS A 60 -5.26 -3.25 13.10
N GLY A 61 -6.55 -3.01 13.33
CA GLY A 61 -7.20 -1.73 13.03
C GLY A 61 -6.52 -0.51 13.68
N ASP A 62 -5.56 -0.75 14.58
CA ASP A 62 -4.76 0.25 15.27
C ASP A 62 -3.28 0.25 14.82
N TYR A 63 -2.99 -0.29 13.61
CA TYR A 63 -1.62 -0.33 13.07
C TYR A 63 -0.93 1.03 13.08
N VAL A 64 -1.65 2.10 12.79
CA VAL A 64 -1.12 3.49 12.80
C VAL A 64 -0.69 3.98 14.20
N GLN A 65 -1.02 3.25 15.25
CA GLN A 65 -0.59 3.53 16.63
C GLN A 65 0.62 2.68 17.04
N THR A 66 1.08 1.76 16.20
CA THR A 66 2.18 0.86 16.54
C THR A 66 3.54 1.55 16.42
N PRO A 67 4.54 1.16 17.21
CA PRO A 67 5.92 1.63 17.07
C PRO A 67 6.50 1.35 15.68
N SER A 68 6.09 0.26 15.01
CA SER A 68 6.51 -0.04 13.63
C SER A 68 6.01 0.99 12.62
N TYR A 69 4.75 1.43 12.72
CA TYR A 69 4.23 2.51 11.88
C TYR A 69 4.99 3.82 12.14
N TRP A 70 5.22 4.13 13.42
CA TRP A 70 5.96 5.32 13.82
C TRP A 70 7.38 5.32 13.25
N ALA A 71 8.07 4.18 13.32
CA ALA A 71 9.40 4.02 12.74
C ALA A 71 9.40 4.23 11.21
N LEU A 72 8.39 3.71 10.49
CA LEU A 72 8.21 3.93 9.06
C LEU A 72 7.96 5.41 8.73
N PHE A 73 7.15 6.09 9.53
CA PHE A 73 6.92 7.53 9.40
C PHE A 73 8.23 8.32 9.59
N LEU A 74 8.98 8.07 10.66
CA LEU A 74 10.26 8.74 10.90
C LEU A 74 11.28 8.45 9.79
N ALA A 75 11.28 7.22 9.24
CA ALA A 75 12.13 6.87 8.10
C ALA A 75 11.74 7.64 6.83
N SER A 76 10.45 7.92 6.62
CA SER A 76 10.01 8.74 5.49
C SER A 76 10.50 10.19 5.61
N LEU A 77 10.49 10.75 6.82
CA LEU A 77 11.09 12.07 7.09
C LEU A 77 12.62 12.06 6.91
N LEU A 78 13.29 10.97 7.32
CA LEU A 78 14.73 10.80 7.10
C LEU A 78 15.07 10.78 5.60
N LEU A 79 14.32 10.02 4.81
CA LEU A 79 14.47 9.92 3.35
C LEU A 79 14.17 11.24 2.64
N SER A 80 13.23 12.04 3.14
CA SER A 80 12.91 13.35 2.56
C SER A 80 14.11 14.30 2.55
N GLY A 81 15.08 14.11 3.44
CA GLY A 81 16.23 15.00 3.59
C GLY A 81 15.87 16.39 4.11
N ARG A 82 14.61 16.67 4.48
CA ARG A 82 14.12 17.99 4.88
C ARG A 82 14.01 18.11 6.38
N ASP A 83 14.36 19.27 6.92
CA ASP A 83 14.16 19.61 8.34
C ASP A 83 12.77 20.25 8.55
N LYS A 84 12.12 20.68 7.47
CA LYS A 84 10.75 21.17 7.47
C LYS A 84 9.97 20.58 6.30
N VAL A 85 8.79 20.06 6.60
CA VAL A 85 7.79 19.52 5.66
C VAL A 85 6.53 20.38 5.80
N ASP A 86 6.23 21.19 4.80
CA ASP A 86 5.08 22.12 4.85
C ASP A 86 3.76 21.37 4.81
N ALA A 87 3.66 20.32 3.97
CA ALA A 87 2.51 19.45 3.91
C ALA A 87 2.93 17.98 3.78
N LEU A 88 2.38 17.14 4.65
CA LEU A 88 2.43 15.67 4.57
C LEU A 88 1.05 15.14 4.19
N VAL A 89 0.99 14.31 3.16
CA VAL A 89 -0.24 13.60 2.81
C VAL A 89 -0.02 12.11 3.06
N THR A 90 -0.95 11.49 3.78
CA THR A 90 -0.94 10.06 4.06
C THR A 90 -2.33 9.47 3.84
N GLY A 91 -2.38 8.15 3.58
CA GLY A 91 -3.63 7.43 3.35
C GLY A 91 -3.97 6.47 4.48
N LEU A 92 -5.28 6.35 4.74
CA LEU A 92 -5.84 5.26 5.56
C LEU A 92 -6.68 4.33 4.67
N PRO A 93 -6.81 3.04 5.03
CA PRO A 93 -7.87 2.20 4.50
C PRO A 93 -9.22 2.91 4.61
N VAL A 94 -10.10 2.72 3.63
CA VAL A 94 -11.37 3.47 3.55
C VAL A 94 -12.20 3.34 4.82
N SER A 95 -12.30 2.13 5.38
CA SER A 95 -13.04 1.88 6.64
C SER A 95 -12.49 2.68 7.83
N GLN A 96 -11.18 2.87 7.90
CA GLN A 96 -10.54 3.66 8.95
C GLN A 96 -10.65 5.17 8.69
N TRP A 97 -10.58 5.57 7.42
CA TRP A 97 -10.75 6.98 7.04
C TRP A 97 -12.16 7.49 7.29
N LEU A 98 -13.18 6.64 7.17
CA LEU A 98 -14.58 6.97 7.50
C LEU A 98 -14.76 7.24 9.00
N ASP A 99 -13.90 6.69 9.86
CA ASP A 99 -13.85 7.02 11.29
C ASP A 99 -13.12 8.36 11.48
N VAL A 100 -13.91 9.40 11.77
CA VAL A 100 -13.42 10.78 11.94
C VAL A 100 -12.39 10.87 13.06
N ALA A 101 -12.62 10.17 14.18
CA ALA A 101 -11.72 10.22 15.34
C ALA A 101 -10.35 9.62 15.02
N LYS A 102 -10.31 8.49 14.30
CA LYS A 102 -9.05 7.86 13.85
C LYS A 102 -8.27 8.76 12.90
N ARG A 103 -8.97 9.37 11.95
CA ARG A 103 -8.37 10.28 10.97
C ARG A 103 -7.77 11.52 11.63
N GLU A 104 -8.51 12.17 12.54
CA GLU A 104 -8.06 13.36 13.27
C GLU A 104 -6.91 13.04 14.23
N ALA A 105 -6.98 11.91 14.94
CA ALA A 105 -5.91 11.46 15.80
C ALA A 105 -4.61 11.20 15.03
N LEU A 106 -4.70 10.57 13.84
CA LEU A 106 -3.53 10.36 13.00
C LEU A 106 -2.93 11.69 12.53
N ALA A 107 -3.76 12.61 12.04
CA ALA A 107 -3.30 13.93 11.60
C ALA A 107 -2.61 14.69 12.73
N LEU A 108 -3.18 14.67 13.93
CA LEU A 108 -2.60 15.32 15.10
C LEU A 108 -1.24 14.70 15.49
N ASN A 109 -1.16 13.37 15.52
CA ASN A 109 0.06 12.65 15.91
C ASN A 109 1.23 12.90 14.95
N LEU A 110 0.95 13.04 13.65
CA LEU A 110 1.97 13.25 12.63
C LEU A 110 2.35 14.73 12.43
N THR A 111 1.61 15.67 13.03
CA THR A 111 1.90 17.11 12.97
C THR A 111 2.86 17.50 14.09
N GLY A 112 3.81 18.41 13.80
CA GLY A 112 4.73 18.97 14.79
C GLY A 112 6.17 18.53 14.59
N ARG A 113 6.97 18.61 15.65
CA ARG A 113 8.39 18.27 15.64
C ARG A 113 8.63 16.82 16.02
N HIS A 114 9.48 16.15 15.25
CA HIS A 114 9.77 14.73 15.40
C HIS A 114 11.28 14.51 15.45
N GLN A 115 11.75 13.89 16.52
CA GLN A 115 13.13 13.43 16.62
C GLN A 115 13.29 12.17 15.76
N ILE A 116 14.13 12.24 14.73
CA ILE A 116 14.35 11.14 13.78
C ILE A 116 15.53 10.28 14.20
N THR A 117 16.66 10.95 14.50
CA THR A 117 17.89 10.33 14.99
C THR A 117 18.44 11.18 16.14
N PRO A 118 19.46 10.73 16.90
CA PRO A 118 20.00 11.56 17.98
C PRO A 118 20.51 12.96 17.54
N LYS A 119 20.76 13.13 16.22
CA LYS A 119 21.33 14.37 15.66
C LYS A 119 20.40 15.07 14.67
N ARG A 120 19.20 14.54 14.42
CA ARG A 120 18.30 15.08 13.40
C ARG A 120 16.86 15.07 13.87
N GLU A 121 16.21 16.20 13.69
CA GLU A 121 14.76 16.36 13.83
C GLU A 121 14.16 16.92 12.53
N ALA A 122 12.85 16.79 12.36
CA ALA A 122 12.11 17.48 11.33
C ALA A 122 10.77 17.99 11.88
N GLU A 123 10.28 19.08 11.30
CA GLU A 123 8.97 19.65 11.60
C GLU A 123 8.00 19.37 10.46
N VAL A 124 6.83 18.83 10.78
CA VAL A 124 5.70 18.66 9.85
C VAL A 124 4.67 19.74 10.19
N ALA A 125 4.48 20.71 9.29
CA ALA A 125 3.61 21.86 9.54
C ALA A 125 2.13 21.52 9.41
N ALA A 126 1.75 20.69 8.43
CA ALA A 126 0.38 20.26 8.21
C ALA A 126 0.31 18.81 7.72
N VAL A 127 -0.74 18.10 8.13
CA VAL A 127 -1.02 16.71 7.70
C VAL A 127 -2.41 16.62 7.10
N ARG A 128 -2.49 16.02 5.91
CA ARG A 128 -3.76 15.67 5.26
C ARG A 128 -3.89 14.15 5.24
N VAL A 129 -4.99 13.63 5.78
CA VAL A 129 -5.30 12.20 5.79
C VAL A 129 -6.44 11.91 4.83
N VAL A 130 -6.18 11.11 3.81
CA VAL A 130 -7.14 10.77 2.74
C VAL A 130 -7.38 9.26 2.68
N PRO A 131 -8.46 8.77 2.04
CA PRO A 131 -8.55 7.34 1.77
C PRO A 131 -7.50 6.92 0.73
N GLN A 132 -6.85 5.79 0.95
CA GLN A 132 -5.71 5.33 0.12
C GLN A 132 -5.98 5.37 -1.39
N PRO A 133 -7.14 4.88 -1.91
CA PRO A 133 -7.38 4.86 -3.35
C PRO A 133 -7.43 6.23 -4.02
N ILE A 134 -7.68 7.31 -3.26
CA ILE A 134 -7.69 8.69 -3.81
C ILE A 134 -6.33 9.06 -4.41
N GLY A 135 -5.23 8.53 -3.86
CA GLY A 135 -3.92 8.80 -4.44
C GLY A 135 -3.82 8.32 -5.89
N GLY A 136 -4.29 7.10 -6.18
CA GLY A 136 -4.32 6.57 -7.55
C GLY A 136 -5.20 7.39 -8.49
N TYR A 137 -6.38 7.82 -8.02
CA TYR A 137 -7.25 8.72 -8.79
C TYR A 137 -6.55 10.04 -9.15
N LEU A 138 -5.94 10.68 -8.18
CA LEU A 138 -5.22 11.93 -8.37
C LEU A 138 -4.01 11.75 -9.30
N ASP A 139 -3.27 10.64 -9.18
CA ASP A 139 -2.15 10.34 -10.09
C ASP A 139 -2.63 10.24 -11.55
N LEU A 140 -3.75 9.56 -11.80
CA LEU A 140 -4.33 9.43 -13.13
C LEU A 140 -4.89 10.78 -13.63
N LEU A 141 -5.58 11.54 -12.78
CA LEU A 141 -6.13 12.84 -13.11
C LEU A 141 -5.01 13.80 -13.60
N TRP A 142 -3.94 13.94 -12.82
CA TRP A 142 -2.83 14.82 -13.19
C TRP A 142 -1.94 14.29 -14.30
N SER A 143 -1.98 12.99 -14.62
CA SER A 143 -1.27 12.45 -15.76
C SER A 143 -1.89 12.87 -17.11
N GLY A 144 -3.12 13.36 -17.11
CA GLY A 144 -3.89 13.72 -18.30
C GLY A 144 -4.40 12.51 -19.12
N HIS A 145 -4.16 11.27 -18.65
CA HIS A 145 -4.52 10.06 -19.40
C HIS A 145 -5.98 9.61 -19.19
N GLY A 146 -6.67 10.19 -18.22
CA GLY A 146 -8.04 9.78 -17.87
C GLY A 146 -9.14 10.40 -18.74
N GLY A 147 -8.87 11.53 -19.39
CA GLY A 147 -9.87 12.28 -20.16
C GLY A 147 -10.99 12.84 -19.28
N SER A 148 -12.06 13.36 -19.90
CA SER A 148 -13.20 13.97 -19.22
C SER A 148 -13.96 13.00 -18.29
N VAL A 149 -13.84 11.69 -18.49
CA VAL A 149 -14.49 10.69 -17.65
C VAL A 149 -14.07 10.77 -16.19
N LEU A 150 -12.86 11.26 -15.91
CA LEU A 150 -12.40 11.44 -14.52
C LEU A 150 -13.06 12.63 -13.83
N GLU A 151 -13.44 13.65 -14.59
CA GLU A 151 -14.03 14.89 -14.06
C GLU A 151 -15.54 14.84 -14.05
N GLU A 152 -16.16 14.22 -15.05
CA GLU A 152 -17.61 14.25 -15.30
C GLU A 152 -18.29 12.90 -15.01
N GLY A 153 -17.52 11.80 -14.91
CA GLY A 153 -18.06 10.45 -14.82
C GLY A 153 -18.04 9.85 -13.42
N ARG A 154 -18.52 8.62 -13.36
CA ARG A 154 -18.48 7.77 -12.17
C ARG A 154 -17.29 6.83 -12.24
N VAL A 155 -16.27 7.11 -11.48
CA VAL A 155 -14.99 6.39 -11.47
C VAL A 155 -14.90 5.53 -10.21
N LEU A 156 -14.74 4.22 -10.40
CA LEU A 156 -14.45 3.30 -9.33
C LEU A 156 -12.95 3.08 -9.23
N VAL A 157 -12.36 3.46 -8.12
CA VAL A 157 -10.94 3.19 -7.84
C VAL A 157 -10.84 2.00 -6.90
N ILE A 158 -10.07 1.00 -7.30
CA ILE A 158 -9.81 -0.23 -6.51
C ILE A 158 -8.32 -0.30 -6.22
N ASP A 159 -7.96 -0.44 -4.96
CA ASP A 159 -6.59 -0.51 -4.45
C ASP A 159 -6.34 -1.83 -3.71
N PRO A 160 -5.94 -2.89 -4.41
CA PRO A 160 -5.51 -4.13 -3.76
C PRO A 160 -4.15 -3.93 -3.08
N GLY A 161 -4.19 -3.60 -1.82
CA GLY A 161 -3.03 -3.47 -0.94
C GLY A 161 -2.60 -4.81 -0.34
N PHE A 162 -1.61 -4.75 0.58
CA PHE A 162 -1.13 -5.96 1.25
C PHE A 162 -2.15 -6.48 2.28
N PHE A 163 -2.76 -5.60 3.07
CA PHE A 163 -3.67 -5.96 4.17
C PHE A 163 -5.15 -5.68 3.88
N SER A 164 -5.43 -4.85 2.91
CA SER A 164 -6.80 -4.49 2.52
C SER A 164 -6.90 -4.33 1.01
N VAL A 165 -8.07 -4.62 0.50
CA VAL A 165 -8.54 -4.14 -0.79
C VAL A 165 -9.49 -2.99 -0.48
N ASP A 166 -9.06 -1.79 -0.80
CA ASP A 166 -9.84 -0.59 -0.59
C ASP A 166 -10.47 -0.13 -1.90
N TRP A 167 -11.68 0.43 -1.84
CA TRP A 167 -12.29 1.04 -3.01
C TRP A 167 -13.01 2.32 -2.66
N VAL A 168 -13.00 3.26 -3.60
CA VAL A 168 -13.80 4.48 -3.56
C VAL A 168 -14.56 4.63 -4.86
N LEU A 169 -15.82 5.02 -4.77
CA LEU A 169 -16.61 5.52 -5.90
C LEU A 169 -16.53 7.04 -5.90
N ILE A 170 -16.12 7.61 -7.02
CA ILE A 170 -16.01 9.05 -7.23
C ILE A 170 -16.99 9.42 -8.35
N GLU A 171 -17.78 10.42 -8.13
CA GLU A 171 -18.75 10.94 -9.10
C GLU A 171 -18.60 12.46 -9.17
N GLU A 172 -18.26 12.98 -10.35
CA GLU A 172 -17.99 14.40 -10.57
C GLU A 172 -16.97 15.00 -9.59
N GLY A 173 -15.92 14.22 -9.26
CA GLY A 173 -14.89 14.60 -8.28
C GLY A 173 -15.23 14.38 -6.80
N ASP A 174 -16.47 14.01 -6.46
CA ASP A 174 -16.93 13.80 -5.09
C ASP A 174 -16.90 12.32 -4.68
N ILE A 175 -16.41 12.04 -3.46
CA ILE A 175 -16.37 10.67 -2.91
C ILE A 175 -17.77 10.24 -2.44
N ARG A 176 -18.31 9.17 -3.02
CA ARG A 176 -19.53 8.49 -2.59
C ARG A 176 -19.24 7.55 -1.41
N ARG A 177 -19.35 8.07 -0.17
CA ARG A 177 -18.95 7.34 1.04
C ARG A 177 -19.72 6.04 1.25
N ALA A 178 -21.01 6.02 0.94
CA ALA A 178 -21.87 4.84 1.12
C ALA A 178 -21.45 3.67 0.21
N SER A 179 -20.83 3.96 -0.93
CA SER A 179 -20.40 2.98 -1.94
C SER A 179 -18.90 2.75 -1.93
N SER A 180 -18.19 3.35 -0.97
CA SER A 180 -16.76 3.15 -0.72
C SER A 180 -16.57 2.19 0.45
N GLY A 181 -15.47 1.42 0.45
CA GLY A 181 -15.27 0.44 1.51
C GLY A 181 -13.92 -0.26 1.47
N THR A 182 -13.81 -1.27 2.32
CA THR A 182 -12.60 -2.06 2.55
C THR A 182 -12.97 -3.52 2.67
N SER A 183 -12.17 -4.41 2.05
CA SER A 183 -12.16 -5.86 2.30
C SER A 183 -10.80 -6.27 2.86
N LEU A 184 -10.78 -7.25 3.74
CA LEU A 184 -9.54 -7.85 4.26
C LEU A 184 -9.02 -9.01 3.40
N GLU A 185 -9.77 -9.43 2.39
CA GLU A 185 -9.36 -10.45 1.41
C GLU A 185 -8.35 -9.84 0.42
N ALA A 186 -7.17 -9.54 0.93
CA ALA A 186 -6.13 -8.78 0.27
C ALA A 186 -4.91 -9.64 -0.11
N MET A 187 -3.82 -9.00 -0.52
CA MET A 187 -2.62 -9.71 -0.95
C MET A 187 -2.03 -10.62 0.13
N SER A 188 -2.15 -10.30 1.42
CA SER A 188 -1.69 -11.16 2.52
C SER A 188 -2.41 -12.50 2.52
N VAL A 189 -3.73 -12.51 2.33
CA VAL A 189 -4.55 -13.72 2.26
C VAL A 189 -4.23 -14.50 0.98
N LEU A 190 -4.05 -13.81 -0.14
CA LEU A 190 -3.69 -14.41 -1.43
C LEU A 190 -2.32 -15.11 -1.34
N LEU A 191 -1.32 -14.47 -0.75
CA LEU A 191 0.03 -15.04 -0.59
C LEU A 191 0.04 -16.22 0.39
N ASP A 192 -0.75 -16.17 1.45
CA ASP A 192 -0.94 -17.31 2.36
C ASP A 192 -1.58 -18.51 1.65
N GLN A 193 -2.60 -18.25 0.83
CA GLN A 193 -3.21 -19.29 0.00
C GLN A 193 -2.21 -19.86 -1.02
N ALA A 194 -1.38 -19.04 -1.66
CA ALA A 194 -0.32 -19.51 -2.56
C ALA A 194 0.73 -20.35 -1.82
N SER A 195 1.12 -19.95 -0.62
CA SER A 195 2.03 -20.73 0.24
C SER A 195 1.46 -22.11 0.58
N ARG A 196 0.16 -22.21 0.89
CA ARG A 196 -0.53 -23.48 1.15
C ARG A 196 -0.56 -24.38 -0.09
N LEU A 197 -0.87 -23.83 -1.26
CA LEU A 197 -0.86 -24.57 -2.51
C LEU A 197 0.53 -25.15 -2.83
N ILE A 198 1.58 -24.37 -2.60
CA ILE A 198 2.98 -24.84 -2.74
C ILE A 198 3.25 -25.96 -1.73
N ALA A 199 2.79 -25.82 -0.48
CA ALA A 199 2.99 -26.84 0.54
C ALA A 199 2.29 -28.17 0.21
N ASP A 200 1.06 -28.11 -0.29
CA ASP A 200 0.29 -29.28 -0.68
C ASP A 200 0.94 -30.04 -1.83
N GLU A 201 1.56 -29.35 -2.80
CA GLU A 201 2.20 -29.98 -3.95
C GLU A 201 3.62 -30.46 -3.69
N HIS A 202 4.40 -29.70 -2.90
CA HIS A 202 5.84 -29.94 -2.72
C HIS A 202 6.21 -30.51 -1.34
N GLY A 203 5.25 -30.67 -0.43
CA GLY A 203 5.48 -31.22 0.90
C GLY A 203 6.22 -30.28 1.87
N GLY A 204 6.24 -28.96 1.58
CA GLY A 204 6.88 -27.98 2.45
C GLY A 204 6.40 -26.56 2.15
N SER A 205 6.23 -25.75 3.20
CA SER A 205 5.74 -24.37 3.06
C SER A 205 6.86 -23.37 2.75
N VAL A 206 6.49 -22.33 2.01
CA VAL A 206 7.32 -21.14 1.77
C VAL A 206 6.73 -19.99 2.57
N PRO A 207 7.50 -19.31 3.44
CA PRO A 207 7.02 -18.13 4.14
C PRO A 207 6.48 -17.06 3.19
N VAL A 208 5.37 -16.43 3.57
CA VAL A 208 4.70 -15.37 2.77
C VAL A 208 5.68 -14.25 2.40
N GLU A 209 6.55 -13.87 3.31
CA GLU A 209 7.55 -12.82 3.11
C GLU A 209 8.55 -13.17 1.99
N ARG A 210 8.85 -14.45 1.77
CA ARG A 210 9.70 -14.88 0.65
C ARG A 210 8.98 -14.81 -0.69
N ILE A 211 7.70 -15.14 -0.72
CA ILE A 211 6.88 -15.02 -1.94
C ILE A 211 6.71 -13.54 -2.28
N GLU A 212 6.40 -12.70 -1.28
CA GLU A 212 6.29 -11.25 -1.45
C GLU A 212 7.61 -10.64 -1.95
N GLU A 213 8.75 -11.01 -1.34
CA GLU A 213 10.06 -10.55 -1.80
C GLU A 213 10.31 -10.92 -3.26
N ALA A 214 10.06 -12.18 -3.63
CA ALA A 214 10.24 -12.65 -4.99
C ALA A 214 9.39 -11.85 -5.99
N LEU A 215 8.12 -11.54 -5.64
CA LEU A 215 7.25 -10.67 -6.44
C LEU A 215 7.83 -9.26 -6.57
N ARG A 216 8.19 -8.64 -5.46
CA ARG A 216 8.68 -7.26 -5.40
C ARG A 216 9.95 -7.04 -6.21
N ILE A 217 10.86 -8.04 -6.25
CA ILE A 217 12.11 -7.97 -7.02
C ILE A 217 12.00 -8.61 -8.41
N GLY A 218 10.81 -9.04 -8.83
CA GLY A 218 10.58 -9.66 -10.14
C GLY A 218 11.25 -11.02 -10.34
N LYS A 219 11.53 -11.76 -9.24
CA LYS A 219 12.27 -13.03 -9.31
C LYS A 219 11.42 -14.21 -9.78
N GLY A 220 10.13 -14.16 -9.82
CA GLY A 220 9.25 -15.21 -10.35
C GLY A 220 9.30 -16.59 -9.67
N HIS A 221 10.28 -16.88 -8.83
CA HIS A 221 10.47 -18.17 -8.17
C HIS A 221 11.02 -18.08 -6.74
N VAL A 222 10.83 -19.13 -5.98
CA VAL A 222 11.40 -19.33 -4.63
C VAL A 222 12.19 -20.63 -4.55
N LEU A 223 13.03 -20.78 -3.54
CA LEU A 223 13.74 -22.03 -3.27
C LEU A 223 13.01 -22.80 -2.16
N LEU A 224 12.71 -24.07 -2.43
CA LEU A 224 12.17 -25.02 -1.46
C LEU A 224 12.94 -26.36 -1.56
N PHE A 225 13.51 -26.82 -0.47
CA PHE A 225 14.35 -28.04 -0.40
C PHE A 225 15.46 -28.08 -1.48
N GLY A 226 16.09 -26.92 -1.75
CA GLY A 226 17.14 -26.80 -2.78
C GLY A 226 16.64 -26.81 -4.23
N ARG A 227 15.32 -26.88 -4.45
CA ARG A 227 14.69 -26.83 -5.77
C ARG A 227 14.05 -25.46 -6.02
N THR A 228 14.05 -25.05 -7.27
CA THR A 228 13.34 -23.85 -7.73
C THR A 228 11.87 -24.19 -7.92
N VAL A 229 10.97 -23.37 -7.32
CA VAL A 229 9.53 -23.46 -7.48
C VAL A 229 9.04 -22.16 -8.08
N GLU A 230 8.45 -22.22 -9.27
CA GLU A 230 7.81 -21.07 -9.94
C GLU A 230 6.55 -20.66 -9.16
N ILE A 231 6.44 -19.37 -8.80
CA ILE A 231 5.35 -18.90 -7.94
C ILE A 231 4.10 -18.48 -8.70
N GLN A 232 4.23 -18.09 -9.98
CA GLN A 232 3.13 -17.50 -10.74
C GLN A 232 1.90 -18.42 -10.86
N PRO A 233 2.01 -19.75 -11.11
CA PRO A 233 0.86 -20.64 -11.16
C PRO A 233 0.05 -20.64 -9.85
N TYR A 234 0.73 -20.65 -8.70
CA TYR A 234 0.09 -20.65 -7.38
C TYR A 234 -0.54 -19.31 -7.06
N LEU A 235 0.09 -18.21 -7.48
CA LEU A 235 -0.47 -16.86 -7.33
C LEU A 235 -1.74 -16.70 -8.15
N ASN A 236 -1.77 -17.17 -9.38
CA ASN A 236 -2.96 -17.12 -10.24
C ASN A 236 -4.11 -17.95 -9.63
N GLN A 237 -3.82 -19.18 -9.18
CA GLN A 237 -4.81 -20.04 -8.55
C GLN A 237 -5.33 -19.45 -7.22
N ALA A 238 -4.45 -18.82 -6.44
CA ALA A 238 -4.84 -18.11 -5.21
C ALA A 238 -5.71 -16.89 -5.54
N ALA A 239 -5.36 -16.11 -6.57
CA ALA A 239 -6.11 -14.95 -7.02
C ALA A 239 -7.54 -15.32 -7.47
N GLU A 240 -7.73 -16.43 -8.20
CA GLU A 240 -9.04 -16.95 -8.60
C GLU A 240 -9.94 -17.26 -7.39
N ARG A 241 -9.37 -17.55 -6.22
CA ARG A 241 -10.13 -17.86 -5.00
C ARG A 241 -10.37 -16.63 -4.13
N VAL A 242 -9.38 -15.76 -4.00
CA VAL A 242 -9.39 -14.64 -3.03
C VAL A 242 -10.00 -13.37 -3.65
N ALA A 243 -9.59 -12.99 -4.86
CA ALA A 243 -10.04 -11.73 -5.45
C ALA A 243 -11.56 -11.64 -5.65
N PRO A 244 -12.29 -12.71 -6.06
CA PRO A 244 -13.75 -12.64 -6.17
C PRO A 244 -14.45 -12.30 -4.86
N VAL A 245 -13.93 -12.74 -3.69
CA VAL A 245 -14.53 -12.48 -2.38
C VAL A 245 -14.43 -10.99 -2.04
N ALA A 246 -13.24 -10.39 -2.24
CA ALA A 246 -13.04 -8.96 -2.06
C ALA A 246 -13.94 -8.13 -2.99
N LEU A 247 -13.98 -8.50 -4.28
CA LEU A 247 -14.73 -7.76 -5.28
C LEU A 247 -16.25 -7.98 -5.19
N GLU A 248 -16.73 -9.08 -4.60
CA GLU A 248 -18.17 -9.23 -4.29
C GLU A 248 -18.60 -8.30 -3.14
N ALA A 249 -17.73 -8.04 -2.15
CA ALA A 249 -18.00 -7.02 -1.14
C ALA A 249 -18.15 -5.62 -1.76
N LEU A 250 -17.25 -5.28 -2.69
CA LEU A 250 -17.32 -4.07 -3.50
C LEU A 250 -18.63 -4.02 -4.31
N ARG A 251 -18.96 -5.09 -5.05
CA ARG A 251 -20.21 -5.16 -5.82
C ARG A 251 -21.45 -4.92 -4.97
N ARG A 252 -21.47 -5.46 -3.76
CA ARG A 252 -22.60 -5.23 -2.82
C ARG A 252 -22.74 -3.78 -2.43
N SER A 253 -21.63 -3.06 -2.20
CA SER A 253 -21.69 -1.62 -1.88
C SER A 253 -22.23 -0.80 -3.05
N LEU A 254 -21.93 -1.18 -4.30
CA LEU A 254 -22.44 -0.49 -5.49
C LEU A 254 -23.92 -0.74 -5.79
N ARG A 255 -24.51 -1.86 -5.32
CA ARG A 255 -25.92 -2.17 -5.57
C ARG A 255 -26.90 -1.17 -4.98
N GLN A 256 -26.47 -0.37 -4.03
CA GLN A 256 -27.30 0.68 -3.41
C GLN A 256 -27.31 1.98 -4.23
N GLU A 257 -26.44 2.07 -5.22
CA GLU A 257 -26.35 3.23 -6.10
C GLU A 257 -27.16 3.05 -7.38
N SER A 258 -27.84 4.11 -7.80
CA SER A 258 -28.45 4.19 -9.12
C SER A 258 -27.42 4.70 -10.11
N GLY A 259 -27.07 3.90 -11.12
CA GLY A 259 -26.17 4.29 -12.21
C GLY A 259 -25.02 3.32 -12.42
N SER A 260 -24.52 3.33 -13.65
CA SER A 260 -23.36 2.53 -14.06
C SER A 260 -22.05 3.19 -13.66
N VAL A 261 -21.01 2.39 -13.53
CA VAL A 261 -19.62 2.88 -13.43
C VAL A 261 -19.12 3.15 -14.85
N ASP A 262 -18.52 4.31 -15.09
CA ASP A 262 -18.02 4.71 -16.40
C ASP A 262 -16.57 4.26 -16.62
N ALA A 263 -15.77 4.24 -15.55
CA ALA A 263 -14.38 3.76 -15.59
C ALA A 263 -13.99 3.08 -14.29
N VAL A 264 -13.09 2.12 -14.40
CA VAL A 264 -12.45 1.44 -13.27
C VAL A 264 -10.97 1.75 -13.28
N LEU A 265 -10.43 2.25 -12.19
CA LEU A 265 -8.99 2.42 -11.97
C LEU A 265 -8.52 1.35 -10.98
N LEU A 266 -7.55 0.56 -11.38
CA LEU A 266 -6.93 -0.45 -10.54
C LEU A 266 -5.50 0.00 -10.17
N THR A 267 -5.25 0.22 -8.89
CA THR A 267 -3.99 0.73 -8.33
C THR A 267 -3.44 -0.25 -7.30
N GLY A 268 -2.35 0.10 -6.60
CA GLY A 268 -1.78 -0.74 -5.55
C GLY A 268 -0.93 -1.93 -6.01
N GLY A 269 -0.23 -2.54 -5.08
CA GLY A 269 0.74 -3.61 -5.38
C GLY A 269 0.12 -4.93 -5.84
N GLY A 270 -1.18 -5.15 -5.58
CA GLY A 270 -1.93 -6.32 -6.01
C GLY A 270 -2.61 -6.18 -7.38
N ALA A 271 -2.52 -5.03 -8.03
CA ALA A 271 -3.27 -4.71 -9.24
C ALA A 271 -3.22 -5.81 -10.31
N ALA A 272 -2.04 -6.32 -10.62
CA ALA A 272 -1.86 -7.35 -11.66
C ALA A 272 -2.60 -8.67 -11.37
N LEU A 273 -2.73 -9.06 -10.09
CA LEU A 273 -3.42 -10.28 -9.69
C LEU A 273 -4.94 -10.11 -9.59
N TYR A 274 -5.42 -8.88 -9.35
CA TYR A 274 -6.84 -8.55 -9.28
C TYR A 274 -7.42 -8.14 -10.64
N GLU A 275 -6.58 -7.75 -11.60
CA GLU A 275 -7.01 -7.25 -12.92
C GLU A 275 -7.93 -8.21 -13.69
N PRO A 276 -7.67 -9.54 -13.79
CA PRO A 276 -8.55 -10.45 -14.51
C PRO A 276 -9.96 -10.51 -13.92
N VAL A 277 -10.07 -10.48 -12.58
CA VAL A 277 -11.36 -10.52 -11.88
C VAL A 277 -12.07 -9.17 -12.02
N ALA A 278 -11.37 -8.06 -11.92
CA ALA A 278 -11.95 -6.73 -12.15
C ALA A 278 -12.50 -6.59 -13.57
N LYS A 279 -11.77 -7.04 -14.59
CA LYS A 279 -12.25 -7.08 -15.99
C LYS A 279 -13.51 -7.91 -16.16
N SER A 280 -13.56 -9.07 -15.49
CA SER A 280 -14.75 -9.94 -15.54
C SER A 280 -15.98 -9.31 -14.87
N LEU A 281 -15.79 -8.53 -13.82
CA LEU A 281 -16.88 -7.88 -13.09
C LEU A 281 -17.39 -6.60 -13.75
N PHE A 282 -16.53 -5.91 -14.49
CA PHE A 282 -16.82 -4.65 -15.16
C PHE A 282 -16.46 -4.72 -16.65
N PRO A 283 -17.09 -5.64 -17.43
CA PRO A 283 -16.68 -5.93 -18.81
C PRO A 283 -16.91 -4.73 -19.75
N ASP A 284 -17.88 -3.89 -19.45
CA ASP A 284 -18.27 -2.73 -20.26
C ASP A 284 -17.54 -1.45 -19.85
N CYS A 285 -16.77 -1.48 -18.75
CA CYS A 285 -16.04 -0.33 -18.25
C CYS A 285 -14.61 -0.29 -18.80
N LYS A 286 -14.13 0.90 -19.10
CA LYS A 286 -12.71 1.09 -19.38
C LYS A 286 -11.90 0.86 -18.10
N LEU A 287 -11.03 -0.17 -18.10
CA LEU A 287 -10.12 -0.44 -17.02
C LEU A 287 -8.79 0.28 -17.24
N HIS A 288 -8.40 1.10 -16.28
CA HIS A 288 -7.12 1.80 -16.25
C HIS A 288 -6.23 1.16 -15.18
N VAL A 289 -5.02 0.77 -15.58
CA VAL A 289 -3.96 0.35 -14.65
C VAL A 289 -2.77 1.28 -14.92
N PRO A 290 -2.36 2.12 -13.97
CA PRO A 290 -1.25 3.05 -14.18
C PRO A 290 0.08 2.29 -14.30
N ASP A 291 1.06 2.91 -14.92
CA ASP A 291 2.44 2.41 -14.84
C ASP A 291 2.90 2.41 -13.38
N ARG A 292 3.46 1.29 -12.92
CA ARG A 292 3.85 1.06 -11.53
C ARG A 292 2.72 1.39 -10.55
N PRO A 293 1.63 0.60 -10.56
CA PRO A 293 0.43 0.89 -9.77
C PRO A 293 0.69 0.93 -8.26
N GLU A 294 1.76 0.27 -7.78
CA GLU A 294 2.22 0.31 -6.40
C GLU A 294 2.73 1.69 -5.95
N LEU A 295 3.04 2.58 -6.87
CA LEU A 295 3.50 3.94 -6.62
C LEU A 295 2.42 5.01 -6.82
N ALA A 296 1.29 4.65 -7.42
CA ALA A 296 0.26 5.60 -7.81
C ALA A 296 -0.26 6.44 -6.64
N ASN A 297 -0.55 5.79 -5.50
CA ASN A 297 -1.02 6.51 -4.32
C ASN A 297 0.00 7.55 -3.83
N ALA A 298 1.29 7.19 -3.77
CA ALA A 298 2.33 8.11 -3.32
C ALA A 298 2.50 9.30 -4.28
N ARG A 299 2.44 9.06 -5.60
CA ARG A 299 2.51 10.13 -6.60
C ARG A 299 1.33 11.10 -6.51
N GLY A 300 0.12 10.56 -6.37
CA GLY A 300 -1.08 11.37 -6.20
C GLY A 300 -1.09 12.16 -4.89
N PHE A 301 -0.67 11.54 -3.78
CA PHE A 301 -0.55 12.24 -2.49
C PHE A 301 0.45 13.39 -2.54
N TYR A 302 1.59 13.20 -3.22
CA TYR A 302 2.56 14.26 -3.40
C TYR A 302 1.95 15.48 -4.10
N ARG A 303 1.23 15.27 -5.20
CA ARG A 303 0.60 16.35 -5.96
C ARG A 303 -0.50 17.05 -5.15
N TYR A 304 -1.32 16.29 -4.43
CA TYR A 304 -2.36 16.83 -3.54
C TYR A 304 -1.81 17.64 -2.37
N GLY A 305 -0.57 17.38 -1.97
CA GLY A 305 0.11 18.16 -0.93
C GLY A 305 0.84 19.39 -1.45
N ALA A 306 1.10 19.45 -2.76
CA ALA A 306 1.78 20.57 -3.40
C ALA A 306 0.83 21.72 -3.81
N ASP A 307 -0.49 21.40 -3.93
CA ASP A 307 -1.57 22.37 -4.13
C ASP A 307 -2.04 22.94 -2.78
#